data_8061debf61e0ef175d5e2bdc36883b1e
#
_entry.id   8061debf61e0ef175d5e2bdc36883b1e
#
_cell.length_a   1.000
_cell.length_b   1.000
_cell.length_c   1.000
_cell.angle_alpha   90.00
_cell.angle_beta   90.00
_cell.angle_gamma   90.00
#
_symmetry.space_group_name_H-M   'P 1'
#
loop_
_entity.id
_entity.type
_entity.pdbx_description
1 polymer ?
#
loop_
_entity_poly.entity_id
_entity_poly.type
_entity_poly.pdbx_seq_one_letter_code
_entity_poly.pdbx_strand_id
1 'polypeptide(L)'
;VPGVYSINLEPNEEKEITFVCSLEENIEEIDGIKVINKELLRMTGIIYDTGIIQNSKMNDKKLDMLKALILATDNFIVNRPSFGLHTVIAGYPWFLDWGRDSLISFEGLLLLTKRYELAKEVLLTNIRDIKYGLVPNGYSGYDNRPLYNSADSSLLLIEQVYKYLKYTNDNEFIKEEIYPSL
;
A
#
# COMPACT_ATOMS: atom_id res chain seq x y z
N VAL A 1 -10.58 2.14 -31.87
CA VAL A 1 -9.36 1.31 -31.71
C VAL A 1 -8.17 2.27 -31.70
N PRO A 2 -7.38 2.29 -30.63
CA PRO A 2 -6.27 3.26 -30.51
C PRO A 2 -5.09 2.99 -31.46
N GLY A 3 -4.98 1.78 -32.00
CA GLY A 3 -3.91 1.43 -32.95
C GLY A 3 -3.74 -0.09 -33.08
N VAL A 4 -2.87 -0.48 -33.99
CA VAL A 4 -2.42 -1.87 -34.20
C VAL A 4 -0.89 -1.88 -34.22
N TYR A 5 -0.31 -2.76 -33.44
CA TYR A 5 1.14 -2.99 -33.44
C TYR A 5 1.41 -4.23 -34.31
N SER A 6 2.30 -4.08 -35.29
CA SER A 6 2.71 -5.17 -36.18
C SER A 6 4.19 -5.40 -36.09
N ILE A 7 4.59 -6.67 -35.95
CA ILE A 7 5.98 -7.06 -35.84
C ILE A 7 6.25 -8.20 -36.79
N ASN A 8 7.27 -8.07 -37.60
CA ASN A 8 7.73 -9.12 -38.46
C ASN A 8 8.84 -9.91 -37.77
N LEU A 9 8.72 -11.22 -37.75
CA LEU A 9 9.73 -12.16 -37.25
C LEU A 9 10.21 -13.06 -38.39
N GLU A 10 11.50 -13.17 -38.50
CA GLU A 10 12.15 -14.15 -39.40
C GLU A 10 12.20 -15.54 -38.71
N PRO A 11 12.33 -16.62 -39.47
CA PRO A 11 12.47 -17.95 -38.88
C PRO A 11 13.62 -18.03 -37.86
N ASN A 12 13.37 -18.49 -36.65
CA ASN A 12 14.25 -18.55 -35.49
C ASN A 12 14.73 -17.17 -34.95
N GLU A 13 14.05 -16.09 -35.30
CA GLU A 13 14.27 -14.77 -34.69
C GLU A 13 13.45 -14.63 -33.41
N GLU A 14 14.06 -14.10 -32.34
CA GLU A 14 13.39 -13.67 -31.12
C GLU A 14 13.45 -12.14 -31.01
N LYS A 15 12.32 -11.50 -30.77
CA LYS A 15 12.26 -10.06 -30.56
C LYS A 15 11.58 -9.75 -29.21
N GLU A 16 12.24 -8.92 -28.46
CA GLU A 16 11.69 -8.36 -27.23
C GLU A 16 10.97 -7.05 -27.53
N ILE A 17 9.80 -6.88 -26.95
CA ILE A 17 8.97 -5.68 -27.14
C ILE A 17 8.50 -5.20 -25.80
N THR A 18 8.77 -3.94 -25.50
CA THR A 18 8.26 -3.26 -24.34
C THR A 18 7.09 -2.38 -24.75
N PHE A 19 5.91 -2.65 -24.19
CA PHE A 19 4.75 -1.75 -24.29
C PHE A 19 4.63 -0.94 -23.01
N VAL A 20 4.63 0.39 -23.15
CA VAL A 20 4.49 1.33 -22.03
C VAL A 20 3.19 2.10 -22.16
N CYS A 21 2.42 2.13 -21.06
CA CYS A 21 1.24 2.97 -20.92
C CYS A 21 1.42 3.86 -19.68
N SER A 22 1.41 5.18 -19.85
CA SER A 22 1.60 6.14 -18.78
C SER A 22 0.69 7.34 -18.96
N LEU A 23 0.42 8.05 -17.86
CA LEU A 23 -0.23 9.36 -17.83
C LEU A 23 0.80 10.50 -17.79
N GLU A 24 2.08 10.20 -17.76
CA GLU A 24 3.17 11.17 -17.74
C GLU A 24 3.43 11.69 -19.17
N GLU A 25 3.71 13.00 -19.28
CA GLU A 25 3.94 13.65 -20.57
C GLU A 25 5.28 13.27 -21.21
N ASN A 26 6.29 12.99 -20.38
CA ASN A 26 7.63 12.63 -20.83
C ASN A 26 7.97 11.22 -20.35
N ILE A 27 7.93 10.25 -21.27
CA ILE A 27 8.35 8.88 -21.01
C ILE A 27 9.74 8.72 -21.61
N GLU A 28 10.74 8.49 -20.75
CA GLU A 28 12.08 8.07 -21.20
C GLU A 28 12.02 6.66 -21.78
N GLU A 29 13.04 6.28 -22.56
CA GLU A 29 13.16 4.92 -23.06
C GLU A 29 13.24 3.92 -21.90
N ILE A 30 12.25 3.05 -21.79
CA ILE A 30 12.10 2.09 -20.69
C ILE A 30 12.54 0.72 -21.17
N ASP A 31 13.55 0.16 -20.51
CA ASP A 31 13.93 -1.23 -20.61
C ASP A 31 12.95 -2.10 -19.80
N GLY A 32 12.01 -2.74 -20.47
CA GLY A 32 10.94 -3.52 -19.86
C GLY A 32 11.45 -4.67 -19.00
N ILE A 33 12.51 -5.35 -19.41
CA ILE A 33 13.12 -6.45 -18.65
C ILE A 33 13.68 -5.93 -17.32
N LYS A 34 14.37 -4.80 -17.33
CA LYS A 34 14.89 -4.22 -16.08
C LYS A 34 13.77 -3.84 -15.12
N VAL A 35 12.67 -3.27 -15.65
CA VAL A 35 11.51 -2.92 -14.82
C VAL A 35 10.87 -4.18 -14.20
N ILE A 36 10.65 -5.22 -15.00
CA ILE A 36 10.09 -6.49 -14.52
C ILE A 36 11.01 -7.13 -13.46
N ASN A 37 12.30 -7.21 -13.71
CA ASN A 37 13.26 -7.78 -12.77
C ASN A 37 13.33 -6.99 -11.46
N LYS A 38 13.31 -5.66 -11.54
CA LYS A 38 13.25 -4.80 -10.34
C LYS A 38 11.98 -5.07 -9.51
N GLU A 39 10.84 -5.21 -10.18
CA GLU A 39 9.57 -5.50 -9.51
C GLU A 39 9.55 -6.90 -8.90
N LEU A 40 10.05 -7.91 -9.58
CA LEU A 40 10.19 -9.27 -9.03
C LEU A 40 11.10 -9.29 -7.79
N LEU A 41 12.19 -8.54 -7.79
CA LEU A 41 13.07 -8.40 -6.63
C LEU A 41 12.33 -7.71 -5.47
N ARG A 42 11.58 -6.64 -5.75
CA ARG A 42 10.77 -5.94 -4.74
C ARG A 42 9.73 -6.87 -4.12
N MET A 43 8.97 -7.61 -4.93
CA MET A 43 7.97 -8.58 -4.48
C MET A 43 8.60 -9.69 -3.62
N THR A 44 9.76 -10.18 -4.05
CA THR A 44 10.51 -11.20 -3.29
C THR A 44 10.96 -10.65 -1.94
N GLY A 45 11.42 -9.39 -1.90
CA GLY A 45 11.77 -8.69 -0.67
C GLY A 45 10.60 -8.59 0.30
N ILE A 46 9.42 -8.18 -0.18
CA ILE A 46 8.20 -8.09 0.64
C ILE A 46 7.91 -9.42 1.33
N ILE A 47 7.97 -10.54 0.59
CA ILE A 47 7.73 -11.87 1.15
C ILE A 47 8.79 -12.20 2.22
N TYR A 48 10.06 -11.93 1.92
CA TYR A 48 11.18 -12.28 2.79
C TYR A 48 11.17 -11.48 4.09
N ASP A 49 10.90 -10.19 4.02
CA ASP A 49 10.95 -9.25 5.16
C ASP A 49 9.90 -9.53 6.22
N THR A 50 8.79 -10.19 5.86
CA THR A 50 7.80 -10.61 6.86
C THR A 50 8.37 -11.56 7.89
N GLY A 51 9.35 -12.38 7.53
CA GLY A 51 9.89 -13.45 8.35
C GLY A 51 8.89 -14.59 8.63
N ILE A 52 7.67 -14.52 8.09
CA ILE A 52 6.63 -15.53 8.36
C ILE A 52 6.98 -16.86 7.69
N ILE A 53 7.49 -16.81 6.48
CA ILE A 53 7.77 -18.00 5.65
C ILE A 53 8.92 -18.82 6.21
N GLN A 54 9.98 -18.16 6.65
CA GLN A 54 11.19 -18.83 7.18
C GLN A 54 10.90 -19.61 8.46
N ASN A 55 9.89 -19.22 9.21
CA ASN A 55 9.51 -19.84 10.49
C ASN A 55 8.33 -20.81 10.37
N SER A 56 7.80 -21.01 9.16
CA SER A 56 6.62 -21.83 8.95
C SER A 56 6.97 -23.31 8.75
N LYS A 57 6.20 -24.18 9.40
CA LYS A 57 6.21 -25.64 9.16
C LYS A 57 5.08 -26.06 8.21
N MET A 58 4.72 -25.20 7.28
CA MET A 58 3.62 -25.42 6.36
C MET A 58 4.07 -26.31 5.19
N ASN A 59 3.10 -27.03 4.59
CA ASN A 59 3.34 -27.70 3.32
C ASN A 59 3.37 -26.69 2.16
N ASP A 60 3.92 -27.08 1.02
CA ASP A 60 4.16 -26.21 -0.14
C ASP A 60 2.91 -25.46 -0.58
N LYS A 61 1.75 -26.12 -0.68
CA LYS A 61 0.49 -25.50 -1.09
C LYS A 61 0.04 -24.36 -0.15
N LYS A 62 0.18 -24.55 1.16
CA LYS A 62 -0.14 -23.51 2.14
C LYS A 62 0.86 -22.37 2.09
N LEU A 63 2.12 -22.71 1.84
CA LEU A 63 3.20 -21.74 1.70
C LEU A 63 2.97 -20.84 0.49
N ASP A 64 2.61 -21.39 -0.64
CA ASP A 64 2.32 -20.62 -1.86
C ASP A 64 1.09 -19.74 -1.70
N MET A 65 0.05 -20.24 -1.03
CA MET A 65 -1.12 -19.42 -0.68
C MET A 65 -0.75 -18.25 0.23
N LEU A 66 0.12 -18.49 1.22
CA LEU A 66 0.58 -17.43 2.14
C LEU A 66 1.41 -16.37 1.41
N LYS A 67 2.32 -16.77 0.50
CA LYS A 67 3.06 -15.86 -0.37
C LYS A 67 2.11 -14.99 -1.21
N ALA A 68 1.11 -15.62 -1.82
CA ALA A 68 0.11 -14.90 -2.62
C ALA A 68 -0.68 -13.90 -1.77
N LEU A 69 -1.06 -14.24 -0.53
CA LEU A 69 -1.74 -13.33 0.40
C LEU A 69 -0.83 -12.17 0.79
N ILE A 70 0.44 -12.40 1.11
CA ILE A 70 1.40 -11.35 1.44
C ILE A 70 1.54 -10.37 0.25
N LEU A 71 1.68 -10.87 -0.97
CA LEU A 71 1.76 -10.03 -2.16
C LEU A 71 0.45 -9.28 -2.43
N ALA A 72 -0.69 -9.91 -2.19
CA ALA A 72 -1.99 -9.26 -2.34
C ALA A 72 -2.16 -8.04 -1.42
N THR A 73 -1.52 -8.03 -0.24
CA THR A 73 -1.56 -6.85 0.65
C THR A 73 -0.96 -5.61 0.02
N ASP A 74 0.00 -5.77 -0.88
CA ASP A 74 0.69 -4.67 -1.56
C ASP A 74 -0.24 -3.88 -2.50
N ASN A 75 -1.23 -4.54 -3.08
CA ASN A 75 -2.19 -3.91 -3.99
C ASN A 75 -3.09 -2.86 -3.32
N PHE A 76 -3.20 -2.88 -2.00
CA PHE A 76 -4.04 -1.93 -1.26
C PHE A 76 -3.27 -0.72 -0.74
N ILE A 77 -1.95 -0.75 -0.76
CA ILE A 77 -1.09 0.32 -0.26
C ILE A 77 -0.69 1.20 -1.44
N VAL A 78 -1.08 2.47 -1.40
CA VAL A 78 -0.84 3.41 -2.50
C VAL A 78 -0.23 4.70 -1.97
N ASN A 79 0.62 5.31 -2.79
CA ASN A 79 1.08 6.67 -2.52
C ASN A 79 -0.03 7.66 -2.86
N ARG A 80 -0.29 8.61 -1.95
CA ARG A 80 -1.21 9.71 -2.18
C ARG A 80 -0.43 11.00 -2.45
N PRO A 81 -0.23 11.40 -3.70
CA PRO A 81 0.63 12.54 -4.05
C PRO A 81 0.21 13.86 -3.38
N SER A 82 -1.11 14.07 -3.17
CA SER A 82 -1.64 15.27 -2.52
C SER A 82 -1.21 15.41 -1.05
N PHE A 83 -0.81 14.32 -0.40
CA PHE A 83 -0.33 14.31 0.98
C PHE A 83 1.17 14.03 1.08
N GLY A 84 1.77 13.45 0.04
CA GLY A 84 3.13 12.95 0.06
C GLY A 84 3.33 11.74 0.99
N LEU A 85 2.25 11.03 1.32
CA LEU A 85 2.21 9.90 2.25
C LEU A 85 1.50 8.72 1.61
N HIS A 86 1.75 7.53 2.15
CA HIS A 86 1.00 6.34 1.78
C HIS A 86 -0.34 6.27 2.51
N THR A 87 -1.28 5.63 1.86
CA THR A 87 -2.61 5.32 2.40
C THR A 87 -3.05 3.92 1.96
N VAL A 88 -4.18 3.46 2.48
CA VAL A 88 -4.80 2.20 2.08
C VAL A 88 -6.09 2.48 1.34
N ILE A 89 -6.21 1.95 0.12
CA ILE A 89 -7.46 2.03 -0.65
C ILE A 89 -8.41 0.89 -0.25
N ALA A 90 -9.71 1.18 -0.23
CA ALA A 90 -10.73 0.20 0.16
C ALA A 90 -10.96 -0.88 -0.90
N GLY A 91 -10.63 -0.62 -2.15
CA GLY A 91 -10.75 -1.59 -3.24
C GLY A 91 -10.40 -1.01 -4.60
N TYR A 92 -9.49 -1.67 -5.27
CA TYR A 92 -9.01 -1.26 -6.59
C TYR A 92 -9.96 -1.73 -7.71
N PRO A 93 -10.29 -0.94 -8.74
CA PRO A 93 -9.91 0.47 -8.96
C PRO A 93 -11.02 1.46 -8.58
N TRP A 94 -12.10 1.03 -7.94
CA TRP A 94 -13.35 1.79 -7.81
C TRP A 94 -13.48 2.60 -6.53
N PHE A 95 -12.75 2.22 -5.47
CA PHE A 95 -12.85 2.85 -4.18
C PHE A 95 -11.60 3.65 -3.86
N LEU A 96 -11.83 4.78 -3.20
CA LEU A 96 -10.76 5.64 -2.69
C LEU A 96 -10.23 5.10 -1.35
N ASP A 97 -9.35 5.88 -0.75
CA ASP A 97 -8.86 5.66 0.59
C ASP A 97 -9.94 6.03 1.63
N TRP A 98 -10.49 5.01 2.24
CA TRP A 98 -11.45 5.15 3.33
C TRP A 98 -10.76 4.89 4.67
N GLY A 99 -10.85 5.85 5.61
CA GLY A 99 -10.18 5.77 6.91
C GLY A 99 -10.60 4.55 7.71
N ARG A 100 -11.89 4.24 7.74
CA ARG A 100 -12.41 3.03 8.40
C ARG A 100 -11.81 1.75 7.83
N ASP A 101 -11.81 1.59 6.51
CA ASP A 101 -11.28 0.42 5.82
C ASP A 101 -9.78 0.30 6.03
N SER A 102 -9.07 1.42 5.94
CA SER A 102 -7.64 1.54 6.23
C SER A 102 -7.32 1.07 7.65
N LEU A 103 -8.06 1.55 8.65
CA LEU A 103 -7.80 1.24 10.05
C LEU A 103 -8.20 -0.21 10.42
N ILE A 104 -9.29 -0.75 9.86
CA ILE A 104 -9.66 -2.15 10.07
C ILE A 104 -8.61 -3.10 9.51
N SER A 105 -8.08 -2.80 8.33
CA SER A 105 -7.11 -3.67 7.63
C SER A 105 -5.65 -3.43 8.06
N PHE A 106 -5.37 -2.37 8.82
CA PHE A 106 -4.04 -1.87 9.18
C PHE A 106 -3.11 -2.95 9.73
N GLU A 107 -3.56 -3.73 10.71
CA GLU A 107 -2.74 -4.78 11.32
C GLU A 107 -2.36 -5.85 10.28
N GLY A 108 -3.34 -6.30 9.48
CA GLY A 108 -3.12 -7.35 8.49
C GLY A 108 -2.22 -6.90 7.32
N LEU A 109 -2.43 -5.69 6.82
CA LEU A 109 -1.70 -5.17 5.66
C LEU A 109 -0.29 -4.69 6.01
N LEU A 110 -0.09 -4.12 7.18
CA LEU A 110 1.12 -3.37 7.53
C LEU A 110 1.91 -3.99 8.68
N LEU A 111 1.26 -4.31 9.81
CA LEU A 111 1.99 -4.77 10.99
C LEU A 111 2.44 -6.22 10.88
N LEU A 112 1.57 -7.13 10.45
CA LEU A 112 1.91 -8.53 10.23
C LEU A 112 2.94 -8.71 9.12
N THR A 113 2.93 -7.83 8.12
CA THR A 113 3.90 -7.83 7.02
C THR A 113 5.18 -7.06 7.34
N LYS A 114 5.31 -6.52 8.57
CA LYS A 114 6.43 -5.71 9.06
C LYS A 114 6.73 -4.45 8.26
N ARG A 115 5.75 -3.90 7.60
CA ARG A 115 5.87 -2.64 6.85
C ARG A 115 5.70 -1.44 7.78
N TYR A 116 6.53 -1.34 8.78
CA TYR A 116 6.35 -0.36 9.88
C TYR A 116 6.48 1.09 9.42
N GLU A 117 7.35 1.38 8.46
CA GLU A 117 7.47 2.74 7.93
C GLU A 117 6.21 3.16 7.16
N LEU A 118 5.63 2.26 6.34
CA LEU A 118 4.35 2.49 5.70
C LEU A 118 3.21 2.61 6.73
N ALA A 119 3.29 1.86 7.82
CA ALA A 119 2.33 1.97 8.92
C ALA A 119 2.37 3.35 9.57
N LYS A 120 3.55 3.95 9.80
CA LYS A 120 3.69 5.33 10.26
C LYS A 120 2.98 6.31 9.34
N GLU A 121 3.28 6.22 8.04
CA GLU A 121 2.68 7.12 7.04
C GLU A 121 1.16 7.01 6.99
N VAL A 122 0.61 5.79 7.06
CA VAL A 122 -0.84 5.57 7.12
C VAL A 122 -1.45 6.14 8.39
N LEU A 123 -0.79 6.02 9.56
CA LEU A 123 -1.25 6.67 10.78
C LEU A 123 -1.21 8.19 10.64
N LEU A 124 -0.12 8.77 10.11
CA LEU A 124 -0.01 10.21 9.85
C LEU A 124 -1.10 10.72 8.91
N THR A 125 -1.43 9.96 7.87
CA THR A 125 -2.53 10.28 6.95
C THR A 125 -3.87 10.36 7.71
N ASN A 126 -4.12 9.44 8.63
CA ASN A 126 -5.38 9.40 9.39
C ASN A 126 -5.49 10.49 10.46
N ILE A 127 -4.38 10.93 11.07
CA ILE A 127 -4.41 11.99 12.10
C ILE A 127 -4.41 13.40 11.53
N ARG A 128 -3.98 13.56 10.27
CA ARG A 128 -3.71 14.84 9.60
C ARG A 128 -4.83 15.87 9.76
N ASP A 129 -6.05 15.45 9.56
CA ASP A 129 -7.22 16.34 9.52
C ASP A 129 -8.22 15.99 10.61
N ILE A 130 -7.75 15.56 11.80
CA ILE A 130 -8.62 15.35 12.97
C ILE A 130 -9.28 16.67 13.33
N LYS A 131 -10.60 16.65 13.49
CA LYS A 131 -11.36 17.82 13.90
C LYS A 131 -12.41 17.44 14.95
N TYR A 132 -12.37 18.13 16.08
CA TYR A 132 -13.25 17.86 17.23
C TYR A 132 -13.23 16.40 17.69
N GLY A 133 -12.05 15.77 17.66
CA GLY A 133 -11.89 14.36 18.01
C GLY A 133 -12.41 13.36 16.96
N LEU A 134 -12.84 13.85 15.80
CA LEU A 134 -13.27 12.99 14.69
C LEU A 134 -12.15 12.80 13.67
N VAL A 135 -11.87 11.55 13.36
CA VAL A 135 -10.99 11.14 12.28
C VAL A 135 -11.76 11.15 10.97
N PRO A 136 -11.22 11.75 9.88
CA PRO A 136 -11.85 11.66 8.58
C PRO A 136 -12.01 10.20 8.13
N ASN A 137 -13.20 9.86 7.64
CA ASN A 137 -13.43 8.56 7.05
C ASN A 137 -12.96 8.49 5.58
N GLY A 138 -12.56 9.59 5.00
CA GLY A 138 -12.08 9.70 3.63
C GLY A 138 -11.98 11.14 3.19
N TYR A 139 -11.65 11.31 1.93
CA TYR A 139 -11.52 12.63 1.31
C TYR A 139 -12.29 12.69 0.01
N SER A 140 -12.91 13.84 -0.25
CA SER A 140 -13.60 14.09 -1.52
C SER A 140 -12.63 13.95 -2.69
N GLY A 141 -13.01 13.20 -3.71
CA GLY A 141 -12.21 13.02 -4.92
C GLY A 141 -12.08 14.29 -5.79
N TYR A 142 -12.88 15.34 -5.51
CA TYR A 142 -12.89 16.57 -6.30
C TYR A 142 -12.00 17.68 -5.70
N ASP A 143 -11.99 17.80 -4.37
CA ASP A 143 -11.39 18.97 -3.70
C ASP A 143 -10.59 18.58 -2.45
N ASN A 144 -10.35 17.28 -2.22
CA ASN A 144 -9.64 16.74 -1.08
C ASN A 144 -10.20 17.17 0.30
N ARG A 145 -11.47 17.58 0.38
CA ARG A 145 -12.08 17.91 1.67
C ARG A 145 -12.28 16.65 2.51
N PRO A 146 -11.93 16.68 3.81
CA PRO A 146 -12.14 15.55 4.71
C PRO A 146 -13.65 15.31 4.96
N LEU A 147 -14.04 14.03 4.98
CA LEU A 147 -15.41 13.56 5.20
C LEU A 147 -15.53 12.92 6.58
N TYR A 148 -16.32 13.51 7.47
CA TYR A 148 -16.50 13.05 8.85
C TYR A 148 -17.82 12.28 9.00
N ASN A 149 -17.97 11.19 8.25
CA ASN A 149 -19.19 10.39 8.19
C ASN A 149 -19.05 8.99 8.86
N SER A 150 -18.06 8.82 9.74
CA SER A 150 -17.84 7.61 10.50
C SER A 150 -17.59 7.95 11.97
N ALA A 151 -18.33 7.31 12.88
CA ALA A 151 -18.15 7.48 14.31
C ALA A 151 -17.07 6.55 14.88
N ASP A 152 -16.81 5.44 14.23
CA ASP A 152 -15.88 4.38 14.69
C ASP A 152 -14.43 4.62 14.27
N SER A 153 -14.16 5.41 13.24
CA SER A 153 -12.80 5.68 12.77
C SER A 153 -11.89 6.22 13.88
N SER A 154 -12.40 7.09 14.76
CA SER A 154 -11.61 7.64 15.87
C SER A 154 -11.22 6.56 16.90
N LEU A 155 -12.13 5.64 17.20
CA LEU A 155 -11.85 4.51 18.11
C LEU A 155 -10.90 3.52 17.49
N LEU A 156 -11.09 3.22 16.20
CA LEU A 156 -10.21 2.34 15.42
C LEU A 156 -8.79 2.91 15.34
N LEU A 157 -8.63 4.23 15.17
CA LEU A 157 -7.32 4.86 15.17
C LEU A 157 -6.58 4.60 16.48
N ILE A 158 -7.21 4.82 17.63
CA ILE A 158 -6.59 4.57 18.94
C ILE A 158 -6.18 3.09 19.07
N GLU A 159 -7.03 2.17 18.64
CA GLU A 159 -6.71 0.74 18.64
C GLU A 159 -5.47 0.43 17.76
N GLN A 160 -5.39 0.99 16.56
CA GLN A 160 -4.26 0.72 15.66
C GLN A 160 -2.97 1.39 16.14
N VAL A 161 -3.03 2.58 16.73
CA VAL A 161 -1.88 3.21 17.39
C VAL A 161 -1.35 2.32 18.53
N TYR A 162 -2.23 1.77 19.34
CA TYR A 162 -1.85 0.82 20.39
C TYR A 162 -1.21 -0.46 19.82
N LYS A 163 -1.79 -1.04 18.76
CA LYS A 163 -1.21 -2.20 18.08
C LYS A 163 0.15 -1.89 17.49
N TYR A 164 0.28 -0.75 16.78
CA TYR A 164 1.55 -0.30 16.25
C TYR A 164 2.63 -0.26 17.34
N LEU A 165 2.33 0.38 18.47
CA LEU A 165 3.25 0.45 19.60
C LEU A 165 3.64 -0.93 20.13
N LYS A 166 2.69 -1.87 20.19
CA LYS A 166 2.96 -3.26 20.63
C LYS A 166 3.88 -4.03 19.66
N TYR A 167 3.77 -3.78 18.37
CA TYR A 167 4.61 -4.43 17.35
C TYR A 167 6.01 -3.84 17.27
N THR A 168 6.16 -2.54 17.52
CA THR A 168 7.39 -1.80 17.22
C THR A 168 8.15 -1.31 18.44
N ASN A 169 7.48 -1.08 19.58
CA ASN A 169 7.98 -0.31 20.75
C ASN A 169 8.44 1.12 20.41
N ASP A 170 7.96 1.70 19.31
CA ASP A 170 8.33 3.04 18.86
C ASP A 170 7.59 4.12 19.64
N ASN A 171 8.01 4.31 20.89
CA ASN A 171 7.44 5.30 21.79
C ASN A 171 7.71 6.73 21.35
N GLU A 172 8.83 6.97 20.66
CA GLU A 172 9.23 8.30 20.20
C GLU A 172 8.23 8.81 19.14
N PHE A 173 7.98 8.02 18.10
CA PHE A 173 7.00 8.33 17.07
C PHE A 173 5.61 8.60 17.66
N ILE A 174 5.15 7.74 18.57
CA ILE A 174 3.84 7.93 19.19
C ILE A 174 3.77 9.22 20.00
N LYS A 175 4.81 9.52 20.79
CA LYS A 175 4.84 10.70 21.65
C LYS A 175 4.95 12.01 20.87
N GLU A 176 5.77 12.01 19.82
CA GLU A 176 6.11 13.23 19.09
C GLU A 176 5.12 13.53 17.96
N GLU A 177 4.68 12.52 17.24
CA GLU A 177 3.86 12.69 16.04
C GLU A 177 2.37 12.40 16.25
N ILE A 178 2.03 11.35 17.01
CA ILE A 178 0.65 10.89 17.14
C ILE A 178 -0.08 11.56 18.30
N TYR A 179 0.53 11.51 19.50
CA TYR A 179 -0.12 11.99 20.73
C TYR A 179 -0.59 13.46 20.70
N PRO A 180 0.16 14.40 20.07
CA PRO A 180 -0.32 15.79 19.99
C PRO A 180 -1.61 15.98 19.21
N SER A 181 -1.98 15.01 18.35
CA SER A 181 -3.17 15.06 17.50
C SER A 181 -4.37 14.30 18.06
N LEU A 182 -4.18 13.48 19.11
CA LEU A 182 -5.24 12.73 19.79
C LEU A 182 -5.84 13.52 20.94
#